data_d59872c346cd42a85928266525d68d5a
#
_entry.id   d59872c346cd42a85928266525d68d5a
#
_cell.length_a   1.000
_cell.length_b   1.000
_cell.length_c   1.000
_cell.angle_alpha   90.00
_cell.angle_beta   90.00
_cell.angle_gamma   90.00
#
_symmetry.space_group_name_H-M   'P 1'
#
loop_
_entity.id
_entity.type
_entity.pdbx_description
1 polymer ?
#
loop_
_entity_poly.entity_id
_entity_poly.type
_entity_poly.pdbx_seq_one_letter_code
_entity_poly.pdbx_strand_id
1 'polypeptide(L)'
;MDQIRTGEIIRAMRLKKKMTQAALAGKIGVSDKAVSKWERGCGAPDVSILPSLAAELGIDMENLINGEMEENELINGNMKKLKFYVCPDCGNIVFSAVEASVSCCGKKLSALEPKKASDDEKLATEIIENEIYVSSSHEMTRENYISFAALLRDDTVILRKFYPEWNMETRFPRGMSGILVWYSTRDGLFYQYVK
;
A
#
# COMPACT_ATOMS: atom_id res chain seq x y z
N MET A 1 -14.64 17.49 9.86
CA MET A 1 -15.49 16.71 8.92
C MET A 1 -16.21 17.67 7.99
N ASP A 2 -15.96 17.59 6.70
CA ASP A 2 -16.67 18.33 5.66
C ASP A 2 -17.98 17.60 5.34
N GLN A 3 -19.11 18.19 5.76
CA GLN A 3 -20.43 17.55 5.65
C GLN A 3 -20.85 17.26 4.19
N ILE A 4 -20.45 18.11 3.26
CA ILE A 4 -20.79 17.96 1.85
C ILE A 4 -20.03 16.80 1.26
N ARG A 5 -18.70 16.78 1.39
CA ARG A 5 -17.84 15.71 0.88
C ARG A 5 -18.14 14.36 1.53
N THR A 6 -18.31 14.34 2.85
CA THR A 6 -18.72 13.11 3.57
C THR A 6 -20.06 12.59 3.05
N GLY A 7 -21.04 13.48 2.81
CA GLY A 7 -22.33 13.11 2.25
C GLY A 7 -22.26 12.52 0.84
N GLU A 8 -21.43 13.09 -0.03
CA GLU A 8 -21.16 12.56 -1.37
C GLU A 8 -20.54 11.16 -1.33
N ILE A 9 -19.60 10.91 -0.43
CA ILE A 9 -18.96 9.61 -0.24
C ILE A 9 -20.00 8.57 0.25
N ILE A 10 -20.80 8.90 1.27
CA ILE A 10 -21.86 8.02 1.78
C ILE A 10 -22.77 7.60 0.61
N ARG A 11 -23.22 8.56 -0.19
CA ARG A 11 -24.07 8.31 -1.37
C ARG A 11 -23.39 7.43 -2.41
N ALA A 12 -22.16 7.75 -2.79
CA ALA A 12 -21.40 7.01 -3.79
C ALA A 12 -21.19 5.54 -3.37
N MET A 13 -20.74 5.31 -2.14
CA MET A 13 -20.48 3.96 -1.62
C MET A 13 -21.76 3.14 -1.45
N ARG A 14 -22.85 3.77 -1.00
CA ARG A 14 -24.17 3.11 -0.93
C ARG A 14 -24.65 2.67 -2.30
N LEU A 15 -24.54 3.54 -3.31
CA LEU A 15 -24.93 3.20 -4.68
C LEU A 15 -24.04 2.11 -5.29
N LYS A 16 -22.73 2.15 -5.05
CA LYS A 16 -21.79 1.10 -5.45
C LYS A 16 -22.18 -0.26 -4.90
N LYS A 17 -22.72 -0.29 -3.66
CA LYS A 17 -23.27 -1.51 -3.04
C LYS A 17 -24.73 -1.79 -3.41
N LYS A 18 -25.31 -1.04 -4.33
CA LYS A 18 -26.71 -1.19 -4.79
C LYS A 18 -27.75 -1.14 -3.64
N MET A 19 -27.46 -0.39 -2.58
CA MET A 19 -28.36 -0.23 -1.45
C MET A 19 -29.25 0.99 -1.60
N THR A 20 -30.49 0.90 -1.06
CA THR A 20 -31.36 2.08 -0.85
C THR A 20 -30.96 2.82 0.42
N GLN A 21 -31.37 4.10 0.57
CA GLN A 21 -31.18 4.86 1.81
C GLN A 21 -31.80 4.16 3.01
N ALA A 22 -33.01 3.59 2.85
CA ALA A 22 -33.67 2.81 3.88
C ALA A 22 -32.93 1.53 4.26
N ALA A 23 -32.34 0.83 3.27
CA ALA A 23 -31.56 -0.37 3.53
C ALA A 23 -30.29 -0.07 4.33
N LEU A 24 -29.56 1.00 3.98
CA LEU A 24 -28.40 1.45 4.75
C LEU A 24 -28.81 1.87 6.17
N ALA A 25 -29.88 2.66 6.27
CA ALA A 25 -30.40 3.15 7.55
C ALA A 25 -30.78 2.00 8.52
N GLY A 26 -31.49 0.98 8.01
CA GLY A 26 -31.83 -0.20 8.79
C GLY A 26 -30.62 -0.98 9.31
N LYS A 27 -29.55 -1.07 8.54
CA LYS A 27 -28.33 -1.79 8.93
C LYS A 27 -27.53 -1.07 10.02
N ILE A 28 -27.53 0.26 10.02
CA ILE A 28 -26.77 1.08 11.00
C ILE A 28 -27.65 1.64 12.12
N GLY A 29 -28.95 1.25 12.18
CA GLY A 29 -29.86 1.62 13.27
C GLY A 29 -30.29 3.09 13.29
N VAL A 30 -30.42 3.74 12.13
CA VAL A 30 -30.88 5.13 12.01
C VAL A 30 -32.11 5.24 11.10
N SER A 31 -32.68 6.44 10.97
CA SER A 31 -33.77 6.68 10.04
C SER A 31 -33.27 6.92 8.62
N ASP A 32 -34.07 6.57 7.61
CA ASP A 32 -33.81 6.88 6.20
C ASP A 32 -33.68 8.39 5.96
N LYS A 33 -34.43 9.20 6.71
CA LYS A 33 -34.34 10.66 6.69
C LYS A 33 -32.96 11.18 7.17
N ALA A 34 -32.33 10.48 8.12
CA ALA A 34 -30.98 10.82 8.57
C ALA A 34 -29.97 10.57 7.45
N VAL A 35 -30.00 9.40 6.82
CA VAL A 35 -29.13 9.07 5.69
C VAL A 35 -29.34 10.05 4.53
N SER A 36 -30.61 10.36 4.19
CA SER A 36 -30.92 11.34 3.15
C SER A 36 -30.39 12.75 3.49
N LYS A 37 -30.43 13.15 4.76
CA LYS A 37 -29.89 14.43 5.22
C LYS A 37 -28.36 14.49 5.07
N TRP A 38 -27.67 13.42 5.45
CA TRP A 38 -26.22 13.32 5.31
C TRP A 38 -25.78 13.37 3.83
N GLU A 39 -26.44 12.59 2.96
CA GLU A 39 -26.13 12.55 1.53
C GLU A 39 -26.35 13.89 0.80
N ARG A 40 -27.15 14.79 1.36
CA ARG A 40 -27.35 16.15 0.85
C ARG A 40 -26.43 17.19 1.49
N GLY A 41 -25.51 16.78 2.34
CA GLY A 41 -24.64 17.68 3.08
C GLY A 41 -25.35 18.60 4.09
N CYS A 42 -26.60 18.24 4.49
CA CYS A 42 -27.40 19.03 5.43
C CYS A 42 -27.24 18.57 6.89
N GLY A 43 -26.17 17.83 7.19
CA GLY A 43 -25.82 17.32 8.51
C GLY A 43 -24.77 16.24 8.40
N ALA A 44 -24.21 15.81 9.52
CA ALA A 44 -23.21 14.77 9.61
C ALA A 44 -23.71 13.60 10.46
N PRO A 45 -23.20 12.37 10.23
CA PRO A 45 -23.39 11.26 11.16
C PRO A 45 -22.79 11.60 12.53
N ASP A 46 -23.44 11.13 13.59
CA ASP A 46 -22.87 11.18 14.94
C ASP A 46 -21.60 10.29 15.00
N VAL A 47 -20.64 10.70 15.84
CA VAL A 47 -19.37 9.97 15.98
C VAL A 47 -19.60 8.51 16.39
N SER A 48 -20.62 8.23 17.17
CA SER A 48 -20.99 6.87 17.60
C SER A 48 -21.45 5.97 16.44
N ILE A 49 -21.95 6.56 15.36
CA ILE A 49 -22.45 5.84 14.18
C ILE A 49 -21.35 5.60 13.15
N LEU A 50 -20.28 6.41 13.15
CA LEU A 50 -19.21 6.34 12.14
C LEU A 50 -18.60 4.94 11.99
N PRO A 51 -18.28 4.19 13.06
CA PRO A 51 -17.70 2.85 12.91
C PRO A 51 -18.62 1.87 12.16
N SER A 52 -19.91 1.85 12.52
CA SER A 52 -20.89 0.97 11.86
C SER A 52 -21.18 1.40 10.43
N LEU A 53 -21.23 2.70 10.18
CA LEU A 53 -21.39 3.27 8.83
C LEU A 53 -20.21 2.94 7.93
N ALA A 54 -18.99 3.12 8.42
CA ALA A 54 -17.75 2.82 7.69
C ALA A 54 -17.65 1.32 7.36
N ALA A 55 -17.93 0.45 8.34
CA ALA A 55 -17.95 -1.00 8.15
C ALA A 55 -19.00 -1.42 7.11
N GLU A 56 -20.23 -0.88 7.20
CA GLU A 56 -21.30 -1.23 6.27
C GLU A 56 -21.04 -0.72 4.85
N LEU A 57 -20.44 0.46 4.71
CA LEU A 57 -20.04 1.01 3.41
C LEU A 57 -18.75 0.36 2.87
N GLY A 58 -17.93 -0.28 3.73
CA GLY A 58 -16.66 -0.86 3.35
C GLY A 58 -15.62 0.20 3.01
N ILE A 59 -15.62 1.28 3.75
CA ILE A 59 -14.66 2.39 3.63
C ILE A 59 -13.91 2.56 4.94
N ASP A 60 -12.69 3.06 4.88
CA ASP A 60 -11.94 3.44 6.07
C ASP A 60 -12.62 4.63 6.77
N MET A 61 -12.69 4.59 8.09
CA MET A 61 -13.36 5.64 8.88
C MET A 61 -12.66 7.00 8.74
N GLU A 62 -11.33 7.01 8.61
CA GLU A 62 -10.55 8.23 8.43
C GLU A 62 -10.88 8.89 7.09
N ASN A 63 -10.97 8.11 6.01
CA ASN A 63 -11.36 8.58 4.69
C ASN A 63 -12.79 9.14 4.68
N LEU A 64 -13.71 8.49 5.43
CA LEU A 64 -15.07 8.97 5.58
C LEU A 64 -15.14 10.32 6.32
N ILE A 65 -14.32 10.51 7.36
CA ILE A 65 -14.27 11.75 8.15
C ILE A 65 -13.62 12.89 7.37
N ASN A 66 -12.52 12.59 6.66
CA ASN A 66 -11.77 13.58 5.90
C ASN A 66 -12.46 13.98 4.59
N GLY A 67 -13.44 13.19 4.13
CA GLY A 67 -14.08 13.39 2.84
C GLY A 67 -13.15 13.03 1.68
N GLU A 68 -12.27 12.06 1.88
CA GLU A 68 -11.34 11.55 0.88
C GLU A 68 -11.84 10.22 0.34
N MET A 69 -11.96 10.10 -0.97
CA MET A 69 -12.28 8.86 -1.66
C MET A 69 -11.17 8.59 -2.67
N GLU A 70 -10.30 7.65 -2.34
CA GLU A 70 -9.33 7.14 -3.31
C GLU A 70 -10.06 6.18 -4.27
N GLU A 71 -10.40 6.66 -5.45
CA GLU A 71 -10.82 5.78 -6.54
C GLU A 71 -9.57 5.18 -7.19
N ASN A 72 -9.33 3.91 -6.90
CA ASN A 72 -8.36 3.16 -7.68
C ASN A 72 -8.96 2.86 -9.06
N GLU A 73 -8.38 3.44 -10.10
CA GLU A 73 -8.67 3.03 -11.47
C GLU A 73 -8.35 1.53 -11.64
N LEU A 74 -9.14 0.85 -12.49
CA LEU A 74 -8.85 -0.54 -12.86
C LEU A 74 -7.45 -0.60 -13.47
N ILE A 75 -6.49 -1.09 -12.69
CA ILE A 75 -5.11 -1.23 -13.12
C ILE A 75 -4.98 -2.59 -13.80
N ASN A 76 -4.58 -2.57 -15.05
CA ASN A 76 -4.07 -3.74 -15.73
C ASN A 76 -2.75 -4.11 -15.05
N GLY A 77 -2.80 -5.10 -14.18
CA GLY A 77 -1.81 -5.50 -13.18
C GLY A 77 -0.36 -5.57 -13.67
N ASN A 78 0.28 -4.41 -13.76
CA ASN A 78 1.71 -4.33 -14.04
C ASN A 78 2.46 -4.32 -12.72
N MET A 79 3.02 -5.45 -12.34
CA MET A 79 3.77 -5.63 -11.09
C MET A 79 5.05 -4.78 -11.01
N LYS A 80 5.50 -4.17 -12.11
CA LYS A 80 6.63 -3.20 -12.08
C LYS A 80 6.27 -1.88 -11.40
N LYS A 81 4.99 -1.59 -11.18
CA LYS A 81 4.49 -0.36 -10.54
C LYS A 81 4.07 -0.56 -9.07
N LEU A 82 4.47 -1.65 -8.45
CA LEU A 82 4.13 -1.93 -7.06
C LEU A 82 4.53 -0.80 -6.12
N LYS A 83 3.64 -0.52 -5.19
CA LYS A 83 3.88 0.36 -4.04
C LYS A 83 4.33 -0.49 -2.86
N PHE A 84 5.38 -0.06 -2.19
CA PHE A 84 5.92 -0.72 -1.00
C PHE A 84 5.71 0.17 0.23
N TYR A 85 5.36 -0.45 1.33
CA TYR A 85 5.17 0.18 2.63
C TYR A 85 5.99 -0.60 3.66
N VAL A 86 6.78 0.08 4.45
CA VAL A 86 7.58 -0.54 5.52
C VAL A 86 7.25 0.13 6.85
N CYS A 87 6.91 -0.67 7.84
CA CYS A 87 6.68 -0.16 9.18
C CYS A 87 8.03 0.13 9.88
N PRO A 88 8.26 1.37 10.32
CA PRO A 88 9.54 1.71 10.98
C PRO A 88 9.70 1.05 12.35
N ASP A 89 8.60 0.65 13.00
CA ASP A 89 8.65 0.10 14.36
C ASP A 89 8.89 -1.42 14.37
N CYS A 90 8.28 -2.17 13.43
CA CYS A 90 8.37 -3.63 13.44
C CYS A 90 8.98 -4.24 12.16
N GLY A 91 9.34 -3.41 11.18
CA GLY A 91 9.91 -3.88 9.91
C GLY A 91 8.94 -4.71 9.06
N ASN A 92 7.61 -4.60 9.32
CA ASN A 92 6.62 -5.25 8.49
C ASN A 92 6.63 -4.66 7.07
N ILE A 93 6.57 -5.54 6.06
CA ILE A 93 6.61 -5.17 4.66
C ILE A 93 5.25 -5.47 4.06
N VAL A 94 4.62 -4.45 3.48
CA VAL A 94 3.39 -4.58 2.72
C VAL A 94 3.64 -4.06 1.31
N PHE A 95 3.11 -4.70 0.30
CA PHE A 95 3.13 -4.20 -1.06
C PHE A 95 1.74 -4.29 -1.70
N SER A 96 1.46 -3.36 -2.59
CA SER A 96 0.18 -3.25 -3.27
C SER A 96 0.38 -2.87 -4.73
N ALA A 97 -0.51 -3.36 -5.61
CA ALA A 97 -0.49 -3.00 -7.03
C ALA A 97 -0.93 -1.54 -7.27
N VAL A 98 -1.63 -0.96 -6.31
CA VAL A 98 -2.18 0.41 -6.32
C VAL A 98 -1.85 1.10 -5.01
N GLU A 99 -2.08 2.41 -4.94
CA GLU A 99 -2.03 3.13 -3.68
C GLU A 99 -3.08 2.58 -2.71
N ALA A 100 -2.68 2.30 -1.47
CA ALA A 100 -3.54 1.71 -0.46
C ALA A 100 -3.36 2.42 0.88
N SER A 101 -4.43 2.53 1.65
CA SER A 101 -4.34 2.97 3.04
C SER A 101 -3.83 1.80 3.89
N VAL A 102 -2.59 1.90 4.35
CA VAL A 102 -1.92 0.86 5.13
C VAL A 102 -1.59 1.40 6.51
N SER A 103 -1.95 0.66 7.55
CA SER A 103 -1.59 0.99 8.93
C SER A 103 -0.88 -0.19 9.59
N CYS A 104 0.16 0.09 10.37
CA CYS A 104 0.89 -0.90 11.15
C CYS A 104 1.41 -0.26 12.45
N CYS A 105 1.39 -1.01 13.57
CA CYS A 105 1.81 -0.53 14.89
C CYS A 105 1.15 0.80 15.30
N GLY A 106 -0.12 0.99 14.94
CA GLY A 106 -0.89 2.21 15.26
C GLY A 106 -0.54 3.44 14.43
N LYS A 107 0.29 3.30 13.38
CA LYS A 107 0.70 4.40 12.48
C LYS A 107 0.22 4.14 11.06
N LYS A 108 -0.26 5.18 10.38
CA LYS A 108 -0.50 5.15 8.92
C LYS A 108 0.85 5.15 8.21
N LEU A 109 1.01 4.24 7.25
CA LEU A 109 2.22 4.12 6.45
C LEU A 109 2.03 4.83 5.11
N SER A 110 3.02 5.60 4.70
CA SER A 110 3.09 6.16 3.36
C SER A 110 3.80 5.19 2.41
N ALA A 111 3.37 5.18 1.15
CA ALA A 111 4.08 4.46 0.12
C ALA A 111 5.51 4.98 -0.02
N LEU A 112 6.47 4.07 -0.13
CA LEU A 112 7.86 4.42 -0.37
C LEU A 112 8.05 4.83 -1.84
N GLU A 113 8.77 5.93 -2.06
CA GLU A 113 9.14 6.37 -3.40
C GLU A 113 10.48 5.75 -3.80
N PRO A 114 10.51 4.90 -4.85
CA PRO A 114 11.74 4.24 -5.28
C PRO A 114 12.67 5.23 -6.00
N LYS A 115 13.92 5.28 -5.57
CA LYS A 115 14.99 6.07 -6.19
C LYS A 115 15.79 5.20 -7.14
N LYS A 116 16.15 5.73 -8.30
CA LYS A 116 17.09 5.03 -9.20
C LYS A 116 18.47 4.99 -8.54
N ALA A 117 19.00 3.81 -8.36
CA ALA A 117 20.33 3.63 -7.78
C ALA A 117 21.42 4.27 -8.65
N SER A 118 22.32 5.03 -8.04
CA SER A 118 23.61 5.43 -8.62
C SER A 118 24.53 4.22 -8.77
N ASP A 119 25.63 4.37 -9.48
CA ASP A 119 26.52 3.23 -9.73
C ASP A 119 27.11 2.66 -8.43
N ASP A 120 27.32 3.48 -7.40
CA ASP A 120 27.82 3.07 -6.09
C ASP A 120 26.76 2.41 -5.20
N GLU A 121 25.48 2.65 -5.47
CA GLU A 121 24.35 2.12 -4.70
C GLU A 121 23.82 0.82 -5.30
N LYS A 122 24.18 0.48 -6.53
CA LYS A 122 23.70 -0.72 -7.20
C LYS A 122 24.11 -1.99 -6.48
N LEU A 123 23.20 -2.92 -6.42
CA LEU A 123 23.51 -4.29 -6.05
C LEU A 123 24.31 -4.96 -7.18
N ALA A 124 25.33 -5.71 -6.82
CA ALA A 124 26.06 -6.53 -7.78
C ALA A 124 25.15 -7.64 -8.29
N THR A 125 25.18 -7.86 -9.60
CA THR A 125 24.36 -8.91 -10.24
C THR A 125 25.22 -9.74 -11.17
N GLU A 126 25.18 -11.05 -11.00
CA GLU A 126 25.91 -12.02 -11.82
C GLU A 126 24.92 -13.09 -12.30
N ILE A 127 25.07 -13.52 -13.56
CA ILE A 127 24.29 -14.62 -14.10
C ILE A 127 25.04 -15.92 -13.83
N ILE A 128 24.45 -16.79 -13.03
CA ILE A 128 24.97 -18.13 -12.72
C ILE A 128 23.94 -19.13 -13.21
N GLU A 129 24.24 -19.83 -14.30
CA GLU A 129 23.32 -20.79 -14.94
C GLU A 129 21.96 -20.17 -15.28
N ASN A 130 20.91 -20.60 -14.61
CA ASN A 130 19.52 -20.13 -14.78
C ASN A 130 19.07 -19.18 -13.67
N GLU A 131 20.02 -18.57 -12.94
CA GLU A 131 19.72 -17.68 -11.83
C GLU A 131 20.49 -16.37 -11.97
N ILE A 132 19.95 -15.32 -11.37
CA ILE A 132 20.60 -14.05 -11.15
C ILE A 132 21.07 -14.05 -9.70
N TYR A 133 22.37 -14.18 -9.50
CA TYR A 133 22.99 -14.01 -8.18
C TYR A 133 23.09 -12.51 -7.89
N VAL A 134 22.60 -12.10 -6.74
CA VAL A 134 22.58 -10.71 -6.28
C VAL A 134 23.31 -10.63 -4.96
N SER A 135 24.24 -9.71 -4.87
CA SER A 135 25.01 -9.47 -3.64
C SER A 135 25.23 -7.97 -3.41
N SER A 136 25.59 -7.62 -2.21
CA SER A 136 25.92 -6.25 -1.82
C SER A 136 27.12 -6.21 -0.89
N SER A 137 27.93 -5.17 -1.00
CA SER A 137 28.97 -4.80 -0.03
C SER A 137 28.44 -3.96 1.13
N HIS A 138 27.11 -3.82 1.24
CA HIS A 138 26.46 -3.07 2.32
C HIS A 138 26.86 -3.66 3.68
N GLU A 139 27.16 -2.81 4.66
CA GLU A 139 27.69 -3.22 5.97
C GLU A 139 26.73 -4.07 6.83
N MET A 140 25.43 -4.06 6.50
CA MET A 140 24.37 -4.87 7.13
C MET A 140 24.39 -4.80 8.67
N THR A 141 24.60 -3.60 9.22
CA THR A 141 24.58 -3.39 10.68
C THR A 141 23.15 -3.43 11.24
N ARG A 142 22.99 -3.44 12.56
CA ARG A 142 21.65 -3.41 13.19
C ARG A 142 20.89 -2.13 12.91
N GLU A 143 21.60 -1.03 12.79
CA GLU A 143 21.05 0.32 12.54
C GLU A 143 20.81 0.59 11.06
N ASN A 144 21.60 -0.06 10.19
CA ASN A 144 21.52 0.13 8.73
C ASN A 144 21.75 -1.19 8.01
N TYR A 145 20.71 -1.71 7.39
CA TYR A 145 20.76 -2.94 6.61
C TYR A 145 19.72 -2.94 5.49
N ILE A 146 19.97 -3.73 4.48
CA ILE A 146 18.99 -4.00 3.43
C ILE A 146 17.98 -5.00 4.00
N SER A 147 16.74 -4.58 4.23
CA SER A 147 15.74 -5.43 4.87
C SER A 147 15.04 -6.37 3.89
N PHE A 148 14.96 -5.98 2.61
CA PHE A 148 14.48 -6.85 1.55
C PHE A 148 15.04 -6.46 0.18
N ALA A 149 15.04 -7.42 -0.74
CA ALA A 149 15.13 -7.19 -2.17
C ALA A 149 13.99 -7.91 -2.89
N ALA A 150 13.47 -7.32 -3.94
CA ALA A 150 12.39 -7.88 -4.74
C ALA A 150 12.70 -7.75 -6.23
N LEU A 151 12.51 -8.85 -6.96
CA LEU A 151 12.53 -8.84 -8.41
C LEU A 151 11.11 -8.70 -8.93
N LEU A 152 10.85 -7.60 -9.66
CA LEU A 152 9.56 -7.27 -10.24
C LEU A 152 9.59 -7.55 -11.74
N ARG A 153 8.64 -8.29 -12.22
CA ARG A 153 8.34 -8.51 -13.64
C ARG A 153 6.90 -8.12 -13.93
N ASP A 154 6.44 -8.31 -15.17
CA ASP A 154 5.11 -7.84 -15.58
C ASP A 154 3.97 -8.50 -14.77
N ASP A 155 4.13 -9.76 -14.38
CA ASP A 155 3.13 -10.60 -13.71
C ASP A 155 3.60 -11.20 -12.39
N THR A 156 4.87 -10.99 -12.01
CA THR A 156 5.51 -11.73 -10.92
C THR A 156 6.31 -10.81 -10.01
N VAL A 157 6.21 -11.07 -8.71
CA VAL A 157 7.04 -10.48 -7.67
C VAL A 157 7.70 -11.60 -6.88
N ILE A 158 9.01 -11.56 -6.78
CA ILE A 158 9.77 -12.45 -5.91
C ILE A 158 10.49 -11.59 -4.88
N LEU A 159 10.08 -11.69 -3.63
CA LEU A 159 10.65 -10.94 -2.51
C LEU A 159 11.51 -11.85 -1.63
N ARG A 160 12.67 -11.34 -1.26
CA ARG A 160 13.60 -11.96 -0.30
C ARG A 160 13.81 -11.00 0.86
N LYS A 161 13.57 -11.46 2.09
CA LYS A 161 13.82 -10.71 3.31
C LYS A 161 15.21 -11.00 3.83
N PHE A 162 15.90 -9.95 4.32
CA PHE A 162 17.22 -10.04 4.93
C PHE A 162 17.16 -9.55 6.39
N TYR A 163 18.18 -9.88 7.12
CA TYR A 163 18.32 -9.54 8.52
C TYR A 163 19.67 -8.86 8.77
N PRO A 164 19.78 -8.00 9.80
CA PRO A 164 21.05 -7.41 10.16
C PRO A 164 22.09 -8.48 10.51
N GLU A 165 23.37 -8.14 10.34
CA GLU A 165 24.53 -8.99 10.60
C GLU A 165 24.66 -10.24 9.69
N TRP A 166 23.78 -10.37 8.68
CA TRP A 166 23.87 -11.39 7.63
C TRP A 166 24.36 -10.78 6.34
N ASN A 167 25.15 -11.51 5.57
CA ASN A 167 25.51 -11.07 4.23
C ASN A 167 24.24 -10.91 3.37
N MET A 168 24.18 -9.81 2.62
CA MET A 168 23.12 -9.62 1.64
C MET A 168 23.49 -10.36 0.36
N GLU A 169 23.11 -11.62 0.29
CA GLU A 169 23.28 -12.49 -0.85
C GLU A 169 21.99 -13.23 -1.15
N THR A 170 21.61 -13.32 -2.42
CA THR A 170 20.39 -14.05 -2.80
C THR A 170 20.41 -14.43 -4.28
N ARG A 171 19.49 -15.29 -4.66
CA ARG A 171 19.29 -15.74 -6.04
C ARG A 171 17.86 -15.53 -6.48
N PHE A 172 17.71 -15.04 -7.69
CA PHE A 172 16.43 -14.91 -8.36
C PHE A 172 16.45 -15.73 -9.65
N PRO A 173 15.31 -16.30 -10.07
CA PRO A 173 15.23 -17.00 -11.35
C PRO A 173 15.61 -16.07 -12.50
N ARG A 174 16.43 -16.58 -13.43
CA ARG A 174 16.70 -15.91 -14.69
C ARG A 174 15.44 -15.86 -15.53
N GLY A 175 15.26 -14.80 -16.31
CA GLY A 175 14.13 -14.64 -17.21
C GLY A 175 14.30 -13.37 -18.05
N MET A 176 13.20 -12.90 -18.62
CA MET A 176 13.18 -11.62 -19.32
C MET A 176 13.52 -10.47 -18.34
N SER A 177 13.84 -9.30 -18.88
CA SER A 177 14.19 -8.10 -18.12
C SER A 177 13.20 -7.80 -16.98
N GLY A 178 13.72 -7.35 -15.85
CA GLY A 178 12.94 -6.99 -14.67
C GLY A 178 13.51 -5.76 -13.98
N ILE A 179 12.85 -5.38 -12.89
CA ILE A 179 13.30 -4.32 -11.99
C ILE A 179 13.66 -4.99 -10.67
N LEU A 180 14.90 -4.84 -10.26
CA LEU A 180 15.35 -5.22 -8.93
C LEU A 180 15.16 -4.02 -8.01
N VAL A 181 14.36 -4.19 -6.97
CA VAL A 181 14.06 -3.17 -5.95
C VAL A 181 14.59 -3.65 -4.61
N TRP A 182 15.19 -2.77 -3.81
CA TRP A 182 15.62 -3.10 -2.45
C TRP A 182 15.43 -1.93 -1.50
N TYR A 183 15.27 -2.23 -0.24
CA TYR A 183 15.06 -1.24 0.80
C TYR A 183 16.15 -1.30 1.86
N SER A 184 16.91 -0.21 1.98
CA SER A 184 17.82 0.08 3.09
C SER A 184 17.03 0.77 4.20
N THR A 185 17.20 0.34 5.43
CA THR A 185 16.48 0.89 6.58
C THR A 185 16.79 2.37 6.84
N ARG A 186 17.95 2.85 6.37
CA ARG A 186 18.38 4.23 6.52
C ARG A 186 18.17 5.06 5.26
N ASP A 187 18.47 4.49 4.08
CA ASP A 187 18.60 5.27 2.85
C ASP A 187 17.33 5.22 1.98
N GLY A 188 16.41 4.28 2.30
CA GLY A 188 15.11 4.15 1.66
C GLY A 188 15.06 3.09 0.56
N LEU A 189 14.12 3.26 -0.37
CA LEU A 189 13.82 2.31 -1.44
C LEU A 189 14.59 2.68 -2.71
N PHE A 190 15.32 1.71 -3.26
CA PHE A 190 16.08 1.86 -4.51
C PHE A 190 15.62 0.89 -5.57
N TYR A 191 15.95 1.19 -6.82
CA TYR A 191 15.76 0.26 -7.92
C TYR A 191 16.86 0.31 -8.97
N GLN A 192 17.06 -0.82 -9.66
CA GLN A 192 17.89 -0.95 -10.86
C GLN A 192 17.21 -1.91 -11.86
N TYR A 193 17.56 -1.75 -13.13
CA TYR A 193 17.13 -2.68 -14.17
C TYR A 193 18.07 -3.88 -14.22
N VAL A 194 17.51 -5.08 -14.38
CA VAL A 194 18.24 -6.34 -14.60
C VAL A 194 17.78 -7.00 -15.89
N LYS A 195 18.74 -7.62 -16.60
CA LYS A 195 18.48 -8.28 -17.89
C LYS A 195 18.69 -9.77 -17.76
#